data_5865efa26e6c2e49df00148cab37b752
#
_entry.id   5865efa26e6c2e49df00148cab37b752
#
_cell.length_a   1.000
_cell.length_b   1.000
_cell.length_c   1.000
_cell.angle_alpha   90.00
_cell.angle_beta   90.00
_cell.angle_gamma   90.00
#
_symmetry.space_group_name_H-M   'P 1'
#
loop_
_entity.id
_entity.type
_entity.pdbx_description
1 polymer ?
#
loop_
_entity_poly.entity_id
_entity_poly.type
_entity_poly.pdbx_seq_one_letter_code
_entity_poly.pdbx_strand_id
1 'polypeptide(L)'
;MKACADVPQLCARQIGARFSDAGGSTIAALDDVSASFLPGRLTAIVGPSGSGKTSLIHALAGILVPQTGEITFGSTLINRGSERQRDAWRLAHCGMVFQDFRLIDELDALSNTLLPAQFHRFRLPSALHQRARDLLEHFDLPLRTGPVARLSRGEQQRVALARALLLNPPVILADEPTASLDRENARRIAEALGVITRSGKIVVTVTHDGDLAAQADTVLTMKAGRLTRTATNADSPP
;
A
#
# COMPACT_ATOMS: atom_id res chain seq x y z
N MET A 1 -8.58 1.66 31.85
CA MET A 1 -9.06 1.32 30.49
C MET A 1 -8.78 2.52 29.60
N LYS A 2 -7.67 2.51 28.80
CA LYS A 2 -7.44 3.54 27.77
C LYS A 2 -8.43 3.24 26.63
N ALA A 3 -9.30 4.22 26.32
CA ALA A 3 -10.15 4.17 25.14
C ALA A 3 -9.30 3.85 23.92
N CYS A 4 -9.60 2.76 23.23
CA CYS A 4 -9.07 2.47 21.89
C CYS A 4 -9.56 3.64 21.03
N ALA A 5 -8.66 4.56 20.66
CA ALA A 5 -8.99 5.60 19.70
C ALA A 5 -9.48 4.88 18.44
N ASP A 6 -10.70 5.19 18.03
CA ASP A 6 -11.34 4.61 16.85
C ASP A 6 -10.46 4.95 15.63
N VAL A 7 -9.62 4.00 15.21
CA VAL A 7 -8.78 4.19 14.01
C VAL A 7 -9.75 4.23 12.83
N PRO A 8 -9.75 5.34 12.06
CA PRO A 8 -10.72 5.49 10.98
C PRO A 8 -10.54 4.40 9.93
N GLN A 9 -11.65 3.86 9.42
CA GLN A 9 -11.64 2.92 8.30
C GLN A 9 -11.43 3.67 6.97
N LEU A 10 -10.82 2.98 6.00
CA LEU A 10 -10.73 3.43 4.61
C LEU A 10 -11.88 2.81 3.81
N CYS A 11 -12.68 3.63 3.15
CA CYS A 11 -13.86 3.18 2.40
C CYS A 11 -13.83 3.70 0.97
N ALA A 12 -14.21 2.85 0.03
CA ALA A 12 -14.59 3.20 -1.32
C ALA A 12 -16.09 2.91 -1.50
N ARG A 13 -16.84 3.84 -2.08
CA ARG A 13 -18.29 3.71 -2.34
C ARG A 13 -18.59 4.05 -3.77
N GLN A 14 -19.06 3.05 -4.54
CA GLN A 14 -19.52 3.16 -5.92
C GLN A 14 -18.53 3.90 -6.84
N ILE A 15 -17.22 3.66 -6.62
CA ILE A 15 -16.18 4.33 -7.40
C ILE A 15 -16.12 3.76 -8.81
N GLY A 16 -16.06 4.67 -9.80
CA GLY A 16 -15.87 4.34 -11.20
C GLY A 16 -14.74 5.16 -11.82
N ALA A 17 -13.88 4.48 -12.58
CA ALA A 17 -12.78 5.09 -13.30
C ALA A 17 -12.65 4.53 -14.71
N ARG A 18 -12.58 5.40 -15.71
CA ARG A 18 -12.45 5.05 -17.12
C ARG A 18 -11.25 5.75 -17.73
N PHE A 19 -10.56 5.04 -18.60
CA PHE A 19 -9.44 5.56 -19.38
C PHE A 19 -9.75 5.42 -20.87
N SER A 20 -9.32 6.39 -21.65
CA SER A 20 -9.32 6.26 -23.11
C SER A 20 -7.99 5.66 -23.56
N ASP A 21 -8.03 4.62 -24.37
CA ASP A 21 -6.84 4.09 -25.03
C ASP A 21 -6.41 4.98 -26.21
N ALA A 22 -5.25 4.70 -26.80
CA ALA A 22 -4.74 5.41 -27.96
C ALA A 22 -5.62 5.28 -29.21
N GLY A 23 -6.53 4.31 -29.24
CA GLY A 23 -7.50 4.06 -30.31
C GLY A 23 -8.86 4.74 -30.09
N GLY A 24 -9.03 5.50 -28.97
CA GLY A 24 -10.29 6.17 -28.61
C GLY A 24 -11.32 5.25 -27.95
N SER A 25 -11.02 4.00 -27.71
CA SER A 25 -11.88 3.08 -26.94
C SER A 25 -11.82 3.41 -25.46
N THR A 26 -12.95 3.37 -24.78
CA THR A 26 -13.03 3.62 -23.33
C THR A 26 -12.96 2.30 -22.56
N ILE A 27 -11.95 2.16 -21.73
CA ILE A 27 -11.75 1.01 -20.84
C ILE A 27 -12.21 1.41 -19.43
N ALA A 28 -13.18 0.68 -18.87
CA ALA A 28 -13.57 0.83 -17.48
C ALA A 28 -12.56 0.07 -16.59
N ALA A 29 -11.67 0.82 -15.93
CA ALA A 29 -10.73 0.23 -14.98
C ALA A 29 -11.37 -0.05 -13.62
N LEU A 30 -12.36 0.78 -13.22
CA LEU A 30 -13.20 0.59 -12.04
C LEU A 30 -14.66 0.81 -12.46
N ASP A 31 -15.54 -0.10 -12.05
CA ASP A 31 -16.97 -0.08 -12.39
C ASP A 31 -17.80 -0.43 -11.14
N ASP A 32 -18.37 0.59 -10.52
CA ASP A 32 -19.20 0.49 -9.32
C ASP A 32 -18.53 -0.27 -8.16
N VAL A 33 -17.26 0.06 -7.87
CA VAL A 33 -16.47 -0.60 -6.84
C VAL A 33 -16.83 -0.04 -5.47
N SER A 34 -17.25 -0.93 -4.56
CA SER A 34 -17.50 -0.61 -3.15
C SER A 34 -16.78 -1.59 -2.24
N ALA A 35 -15.99 -1.06 -1.28
CA ALA A 35 -15.26 -1.85 -0.29
C ALA A 35 -14.95 -1.03 0.95
N SER A 36 -14.80 -1.72 2.10
CA SER A 36 -14.35 -1.13 3.36
C SER A 36 -13.14 -1.89 3.88
N PHE A 37 -12.11 -1.16 4.29
CA PHE A 37 -10.85 -1.69 4.80
C PHE A 37 -10.70 -1.28 6.26
N LEU A 38 -10.58 -2.26 7.13
CA LEU A 38 -10.64 -2.07 8.59
C LEU A 38 -9.25 -2.04 9.22
N PRO A 39 -9.07 -1.27 10.31
CA PRO A 39 -7.86 -1.30 11.12
C PRO A 39 -7.56 -2.71 11.65
N GLY A 40 -6.28 -3.07 11.69
CA GLY A 40 -5.84 -4.39 12.15
C GLY A 40 -6.25 -5.53 11.23
N ARG A 41 -6.59 -5.24 9.96
CA ARG A 41 -6.96 -6.25 8.98
C ARG A 41 -6.09 -6.14 7.73
N LEU A 42 -5.66 -7.29 7.23
CA LEU A 42 -5.03 -7.47 5.94
C LEU A 42 -6.10 -7.86 4.91
N THR A 43 -6.28 -7.02 3.90
CA THR A 43 -7.16 -7.31 2.76
C THR A 43 -6.32 -7.58 1.52
N ALA A 44 -6.45 -8.77 0.95
CA ALA A 44 -5.86 -9.11 -0.35
C ALA A 44 -6.87 -8.89 -1.48
N ILE A 45 -6.43 -8.22 -2.54
CA ILE A 45 -7.18 -8.05 -3.79
C ILE A 45 -6.53 -8.92 -4.84
N VAL A 46 -7.25 -9.94 -5.31
CA VAL A 46 -6.77 -10.89 -6.32
C VAL A 46 -7.54 -10.74 -7.63
N GLY A 47 -7.01 -11.26 -8.71
CA GLY A 47 -7.68 -11.25 -10.02
C GLY A 47 -6.69 -11.21 -11.18
N PRO A 48 -7.16 -11.43 -12.42
CA PRO A 48 -6.30 -11.47 -13.60
C PRO A 48 -5.62 -10.12 -13.87
N SER A 49 -4.56 -10.13 -14.68
CA SER A 49 -3.93 -8.91 -15.18
C SER A 49 -4.96 -8.06 -15.93
N GLY A 50 -4.87 -6.73 -15.78
CA GLY A 50 -5.81 -5.78 -16.41
C GLY A 50 -7.19 -5.73 -15.75
N SER A 51 -7.46 -6.42 -14.63
CA SER A 51 -8.77 -6.38 -13.96
C SER A 51 -9.07 -5.08 -13.20
N GLY A 52 -8.07 -4.17 -13.04
CA GLY A 52 -8.23 -2.88 -12.37
C GLY A 52 -7.63 -2.79 -10.95
N LYS A 53 -6.92 -3.83 -10.48
CA LYS A 53 -6.35 -3.90 -9.11
C LYS A 53 -5.44 -2.72 -8.78
N THR A 54 -4.45 -2.42 -9.62
CA THR A 54 -3.55 -1.27 -9.47
C THR A 54 -4.32 0.04 -9.51
N SER A 55 -5.35 0.15 -10.37
CA SER A 55 -6.22 1.34 -10.42
C SER A 55 -6.97 1.55 -9.09
N LEU A 56 -7.42 0.46 -8.45
CA LEU A 56 -8.06 0.54 -7.14
C LEU A 56 -7.07 0.99 -6.06
N ILE A 57 -5.87 0.41 -5.99
CA ILE A 57 -4.82 0.84 -5.06
C ILE A 57 -4.50 2.34 -5.25
N HIS A 58 -4.34 2.79 -6.50
CA HIS A 58 -4.07 4.19 -6.80
C HIS A 58 -5.24 5.11 -6.44
N ALA A 59 -6.48 4.64 -6.61
CA ALA A 59 -7.66 5.40 -6.19
C ALA A 59 -7.72 5.53 -4.65
N LEU A 60 -7.50 4.44 -3.92
CA LEU A 60 -7.43 4.44 -2.46
C LEU A 60 -6.30 5.34 -1.92
N ALA A 61 -5.19 5.46 -2.65
CA ALA A 61 -4.10 6.37 -2.33
C ALA A 61 -4.39 7.85 -2.71
N GLY A 62 -5.50 8.15 -3.37
CA GLY A 62 -5.81 9.49 -3.90
C GLY A 62 -4.86 9.92 -5.04
N ILE A 63 -4.18 8.98 -5.70
CA ILE A 63 -3.38 9.22 -6.91
C ILE A 63 -4.32 9.28 -8.12
N LEU A 64 -5.15 8.23 -8.28
CA LEU A 64 -6.21 8.19 -9.27
C LEU A 64 -7.47 8.82 -8.68
N VAL A 65 -8.02 9.83 -9.36
CA VAL A 65 -9.32 10.43 -9.01
C VAL A 65 -10.40 9.73 -9.81
N PRO A 66 -11.27 8.93 -9.16
CA PRO A 66 -12.39 8.30 -9.85
C PRO A 66 -13.38 9.37 -10.36
N GLN A 67 -14.02 9.09 -11.50
CA GLN A 67 -15.04 9.98 -12.08
C GLN A 67 -16.35 9.95 -11.29
N THR A 68 -16.66 8.80 -10.66
CA THR A 68 -17.88 8.61 -9.84
C THR A 68 -17.52 8.05 -8.49
N GLY A 69 -18.43 8.20 -7.53
CA GLY A 69 -18.30 7.66 -6.18
C GLY A 69 -17.37 8.45 -5.26
N GLU A 70 -17.13 7.89 -4.10
CA GLU A 70 -16.41 8.58 -3.02
C GLU A 70 -15.40 7.64 -2.34
N ILE A 71 -14.26 8.20 -1.94
CA ILE A 71 -13.24 7.51 -1.13
C ILE A 71 -13.06 8.32 0.15
N THR A 72 -13.26 7.67 1.29
CA THR A 72 -13.18 8.31 2.60
C THR A 72 -12.21 7.59 3.53
N PHE A 73 -11.54 8.35 4.38
CA PHE A 73 -10.79 7.85 5.53
C PHE A 73 -11.36 8.50 6.79
N GLY A 74 -12.11 7.72 7.57
CA GLY A 74 -12.99 8.25 8.60
C GLY A 74 -14.01 9.23 8.01
N SER A 75 -14.00 10.48 8.51
CA SER A 75 -14.83 11.58 8.00
C SER A 75 -14.19 12.35 6.84
N THR A 76 -12.92 12.09 6.49
CA THR A 76 -12.20 12.82 5.45
C THR A 76 -12.52 12.24 4.08
N LEU A 77 -13.05 13.06 3.17
CA LEU A 77 -13.28 12.72 1.77
C LEU A 77 -12.01 12.97 0.96
N ILE A 78 -11.39 11.90 0.43
CA ILE A 78 -10.06 11.95 -0.18
C ILE A 78 -10.13 12.46 -1.62
N ASN A 79 -11.03 11.91 -2.43
CA ASN A 79 -11.03 12.10 -3.88
C ASN A 79 -11.68 13.41 -4.38
N ARG A 80 -12.26 14.22 -3.50
CA ARG A 80 -12.86 15.52 -3.84
C ARG A 80 -11.94 16.71 -3.58
N GLY A 81 -10.84 16.50 -2.86
CA GLY A 81 -9.85 17.54 -2.57
C GLY A 81 -9.01 17.93 -3.79
N SER A 82 -8.36 19.10 -3.71
CA SER A 82 -7.32 19.50 -4.66
C SER A 82 -6.15 18.48 -4.63
N GLU A 83 -5.31 18.48 -5.66
CA GLU A 83 -4.11 17.65 -5.71
C GLU A 83 -3.23 17.83 -4.46
N ARG A 84 -3.00 19.09 -4.07
CA ARG A 84 -2.25 19.43 -2.85
C ARG A 84 -2.87 18.82 -1.57
N GLN A 85 -4.20 18.78 -1.48
CA GLN A 85 -4.89 18.19 -0.33
C GLN A 85 -4.76 16.66 -0.33
N ARG A 86 -4.85 16.02 -1.49
CA ARG A 86 -4.62 14.57 -1.64
C ARG A 86 -3.18 14.20 -1.32
N ASP A 87 -2.20 15.02 -1.75
CA ASP A 87 -0.78 14.83 -1.43
C ASP A 87 -0.53 14.94 0.07
N ALA A 88 -1.10 15.95 0.73
CA ALA A 88 -1.00 16.13 2.17
C ALA A 88 -1.63 14.96 2.94
N TRP A 89 -2.80 14.49 2.49
CA TRP A 89 -3.44 13.30 3.06
C TRP A 89 -2.57 12.05 2.89
N ARG A 90 -2.06 11.82 1.69
CA ARG A 90 -1.19 10.68 1.37
C ARG A 90 0.07 10.67 2.23
N LEU A 91 0.73 11.81 2.35
CA LEU A 91 1.91 11.96 3.19
C LEU A 91 1.63 11.63 4.66
N ALA A 92 0.49 12.07 5.18
CA ALA A 92 0.14 11.89 6.59
C ALA A 92 -0.41 10.49 6.91
N HIS A 93 -1.09 9.84 5.96
CA HIS A 93 -1.91 8.67 6.27
C HIS A 93 -1.59 7.43 5.44
N CYS A 94 -0.81 7.51 4.35
CA CYS A 94 -0.65 6.41 3.42
C CYS A 94 0.82 6.06 3.17
N GLY A 95 1.21 4.82 3.46
CA GLY A 95 2.47 4.24 3.01
C GLY A 95 2.22 3.38 1.77
N MET A 96 3.00 3.59 0.72
CA MET A 96 2.87 2.83 -0.52
C MET A 96 4.09 1.97 -0.81
N VAL A 97 3.82 0.72 -1.19
CA VAL A 97 4.79 -0.22 -1.74
C VAL A 97 4.38 -0.51 -3.17
N PHE A 98 5.26 -0.20 -4.13
CA PHE A 98 5.00 -0.36 -5.56
C PHE A 98 5.61 -1.66 -6.08
N GLN A 99 5.05 -2.21 -7.13
CA GLN A 99 5.53 -3.44 -7.77
C GLN A 99 6.99 -3.34 -8.25
N ASP A 100 7.40 -2.18 -8.75
CA ASP A 100 8.75 -1.86 -9.23
C ASP A 100 9.60 -1.10 -8.18
N PHE A 101 9.22 -1.20 -6.90
CA PHE A 101 9.84 -0.59 -5.72
C PHE A 101 9.91 0.94 -5.75
N ARG A 102 10.08 1.55 -6.90
CA ARG A 102 10.27 2.99 -7.12
C ARG A 102 11.31 3.59 -6.18
N LEU A 103 12.43 2.91 -6.08
CA LEU A 103 13.63 3.43 -5.41
C LEU A 103 14.41 4.32 -6.39
N ILE A 104 15.18 5.24 -5.84
CA ILE A 104 16.17 6.01 -6.61
C ILE A 104 17.46 5.20 -6.58
N ASP A 105 17.84 4.66 -7.72
CA ASP A 105 18.91 3.67 -7.89
C ASP A 105 20.27 4.15 -7.38
N GLU A 106 20.57 5.43 -7.52
CA GLU A 106 21.83 6.07 -7.14
C GLU A 106 21.93 6.33 -5.62
N LEU A 107 20.82 6.36 -4.91
CA LEU A 107 20.78 6.61 -3.47
C LEU A 107 20.99 5.31 -2.68
N ASP A 108 21.52 5.43 -1.47
CA ASP A 108 21.60 4.33 -0.53
C ASP A 108 20.22 4.00 0.11
N ALA A 109 20.17 2.93 0.88
CA ALA A 109 18.95 2.46 1.53
C ALA A 109 18.38 3.49 2.53
N LEU A 110 19.27 4.16 3.30
CA LEU A 110 18.86 5.18 4.27
C LEU A 110 18.24 6.40 3.58
N SER A 111 18.90 6.90 2.54
CA SER A 111 18.42 8.04 1.74
C SER A 111 17.07 7.73 1.07
N ASN A 112 16.93 6.55 0.45
CA ASN A 112 15.65 6.10 -0.11
C ASN A 112 14.54 6.00 0.94
N THR A 113 14.85 5.50 2.14
CA THR A 113 13.88 5.42 3.24
C THR A 113 13.43 6.81 3.69
N LEU A 114 14.32 7.81 3.69
CA LEU A 114 14.04 9.17 4.14
C LEU A 114 13.29 10.04 3.10
N LEU A 115 13.21 9.63 1.83
CA LEU A 115 12.61 10.41 0.74
C LEU A 115 11.23 11.01 1.08
N PRO A 116 10.26 10.27 1.65
CA PRO A 116 8.93 10.85 1.92
C PRO A 116 8.98 12.09 2.84
N ALA A 117 9.94 12.14 3.75
CA ALA A 117 10.09 13.27 4.67
C ALA A 117 10.86 14.44 4.06
N GLN A 118 11.70 14.21 3.05
CA GLN A 118 12.55 15.24 2.42
C GLN A 118 11.76 16.19 1.52
N PHE A 119 10.69 15.73 0.87
CA PHE A 119 9.87 16.58 -0.02
C PHE A 119 9.22 17.78 0.68
N HIS A 120 9.09 17.73 2.00
CA HIS A 120 8.38 18.77 2.77
C HIS A 120 9.26 19.48 3.80
N ARG A 121 10.55 19.11 3.93
CA ARG A 121 11.43 19.66 4.96
C ARG A 121 12.86 19.82 4.46
N PHE A 122 13.39 21.02 4.55
CA PHE A 122 14.79 21.32 4.20
C PHE A 122 15.81 20.64 5.15
N ARG A 123 15.43 20.41 6.41
CA ARG A 123 16.22 19.67 7.39
C ARG A 123 15.32 18.65 8.10
N LEU A 124 15.75 17.41 8.08
CA LEU A 124 15.05 16.35 8.78
C LEU A 124 15.47 16.32 10.26
N PRO A 125 14.52 16.14 11.20
CA PRO A 125 14.84 15.88 12.60
C PRO A 125 15.70 14.62 12.75
N SER A 126 16.63 14.63 13.72
CA SER A 126 17.46 13.46 14.05
C SER A 126 16.63 12.21 14.38
N ALA A 127 15.45 12.40 14.97
CA ALA A 127 14.52 11.32 15.27
C ALA A 127 14.03 10.56 14.00
N LEU A 128 13.87 11.25 12.85
CA LEU A 128 13.51 10.57 11.60
C LEU A 128 14.68 9.75 11.03
N HIS A 129 15.91 10.27 11.16
CA HIS A 129 17.10 9.50 10.77
C HIS A 129 17.25 8.25 11.63
N GLN A 130 17.04 8.38 12.95
CA GLN A 130 17.11 7.22 13.85
C GLN A 130 16.01 6.21 13.48
N ARG A 131 14.77 6.67 13.32
CA ARG A 131 13.66 5.80 12.91
C ARG A 131 13.91 5.09 11.57
N ALA A 132 14.51 5.77 10.59
CA ALA A 132 14.86 5.14 9.31
C ALA A 132 15.90 4.01 9.50
N ARG A 133 16.91 4.22 10.38
CA ARG A 133 17.89 3.19 10.72
C ARG A 133 17.24 2.01 11.44
N ASP A 134 16.39 2.28 12.43
CA ASP A 134 15.68 1.25 13.19
C ASP A 134 14.80 0.39 12.26
N LEU A 135 14.13 1.01 11.27
CA LEU A 135 13.34 0.29 10.27
C LEU A 135 14.22 -0.58 9.35
N LEU A 136 15.36 -0.05 8.89
CA LEU A 136 16.27 -0.83 8.05
C LEU A 136 16.87 -2.01 8.83
N GLU A 137 17.26 -1.81 10.08
CA GLU A 137 17.72 -2.88 10.98
C GLU A 137 16.62 -3.92 11.22
N HIS A 138 15.39 -3.48 11.50
CA HIS A 138 14.22 -4.36 11.68
C HIS A 138 13.96 -5.27 10.46
N PHE A 139 14.30 -4.80 9.27
CA PHE A 139 14.17 -5.54 8.02
C PHE A 139 15.47 -6.26 7.60
N ASP A 140 16.40 -6.49 8.50
CA ASP A 140 17.69 -7.15 8.25
C ASP A 140 18.48 -6.50 7.10
N LEU A 141 18.42 -5.18 6.99
CA LEU A 141 19.17 -4.43 6.00
C LEU A 141 20.37 -3.76 6.67
N PRO A 142 21.59 -4.23 6.37
CA PRO A 142 22.77 -3.57 6.90
C PRO A 142 22.86 -2.14 6.36
N LEU A 143 23.26 -1.22 7.23
CA LEU A 143 23.51 0.19 6.86
C LEU A 143 24.76 0.26 5.96
N ARG A 144 24.63 -0.20 4.72
CA ARG A 144 25.69 -0.11 3.71
C ARG A 144 25.63 1.25 3.04
N THR A 145 26.79 1.89 2.93
CA THR A 145 26.96 3.07 2.10
C THR A 145 27.12 2.60 0.65
N GLY A 146 26.09 2.72 -0.15
CA GLY A 146 26.14 2.37 -1.56
C GLY A 146 24.76 2.38 -2.22
N PRO A 147 24.71 2.52 -3.55
CA PRO A 147 23.48 2.60 -4.30
C PRO A 147 22.58 1.38 -4.10
N VAL A 148 21.25 1.59 -3.96
CA VAL A 148 20.29 0.49 -3.84
C VAL A 148 20.23 -0.38 -5.08
N ALA A 149 20.68 0.11 -6.23
CA ALA A 149 20.82 -0.68 -7.45
C ALA A 149 21.74 -1.93 -7.27
N ARG A 150 22.61 -1.94 -6.26
CA ARG A 150 23.48 -3.08 -5.93
C ARG A 150 22.86 -4.09 -4.97
N LEU A 151 21.71 -3.78 -4.44
CA LEU A 151 20.96 -4.67 -3.55
C LEU A 151 20.22 -5.73 -4.37
N SER A 152 20.02 -6.90 -3.77
CA SER A 152 19.13 -7.92 -4.31
C SER A 152 17.69 -7.40 -4.37
N ARG A 153 16.83 -8.00 -5.21
CA ARG A 153 15.41 -7.65 -5.31
C ARG A 153 14.70 -7.71 -3.95
N GLY A 154 14.99 -8.73 -3.14
CA GLY A 154 14.43 -8.86 -1.80
C GLY A 154 14.90 -7.75 -0.85
N GLU A 155 16.16 -7.33 -0.91
CA GLU A 155 16.67 -6.18 -0.16
C GLU A 155 16.02 -4.87 -0.61
N GLN A 156 15.89 -4.64 -1.92
CA GLN A 156 15.20 -3.47 -2.49
C GLN A 156 13.73 -3.39 -2.02
N GLN A 157 13.05 -4.52 -2.01
CA GLN A 157 11.66 -4.59 -1.52
C GLN A 157 11.57 -4.23 -0.03
N ARG A 158 12.51 -4.70 0.80
CA ARG A 158 12.55 -4.35 2.22
C ARG A 158 12.87 -2.86 2.44
N VAL A 159 13.72 -2.24 1.61
CA VAL A 159 13.92 -0.77 1.61
C VAL A 159 12.62 -0.05 1.25
N ALA A 160 11.88 -0.51 0.24
CA ALA A 160 10.59 0.09 -0.15
C ALA A 160 9.56 -0.01 0.99
N LEU A 161 9.55 -1.14 1.73
CA LEU A 161 8.68 -1.31 2.90
C LEU A 161 9.10 -0.40 4.07
N ALA A 162 10.41 -0.30 4.35
CA ALA A 162 10.93 0.63 5.36
C ALA A 162 10.55 2.08 5.03
N ARG A 163 10.68 2.49 3.75
CA ARG A 163 10.24 3.80 3.26
C ARG A 163 8.75 4.03 3.47
N ALA A 164 7.91 3.05 3.18
CA ALA A 164 6.47 3.15 3.36
C ALA A 164 6.07 3.34 4.84
N LEU A 165 6.87 2.82 5.78
CA LEU A 165 6.64 2.87 7.22
C LEU A 165 7.28 4.06 7.93
N LEU A 166 8.15 4.83 7.27
CA LEU A 166 8.93 5.89 7.90
C LEU A 166 8.08 6.88 8.70
N LEU A 167 7.00 7.37 8.11
CA LEU A 167 6.11 8.36 8.73
C LEU A 167 5.01 7.73 9.60
N ASN A 168 5.10 6.42 9.85
CA ASN A 168 4.12 5.66 10.64
C ASN A 168 2.65 5.79 10.18
N PRO A 169 2.37 5.69 8.88
CA PRO A 169 1.02 5.90 8.39
C PRO A 169 0.05 4.83 8.91
N PRO A 170 -1.24 5.17 9.11
CA PRO A 170 -2.28 4.20 9.50
C PRO A 170 -2.71 3.27 8.37
N VAL A 171 -2.44 3.61 7.11
CA VAL A 171 -2.81 2.83 5.91
C VAL A 171 -1.56 2.43 5.15
N ILE A 172 -1.44 1.14 4.84
CA ILE A 172 -0.40 0.59 3.96
C ILE A 172 -1.09 0.00 2.73
N LEU A 173 -0.69 0.48 1.57
CA LEU A 173 -1.16 0.00 0.26
C LEU A 173 0.02 -0.64 -0.48
N ALA A 174 -0.09 -1.92 -0.80
CA ALA A 174 0.99 -2.68 -1.43
C ALA A 174 0.51 -3.26 -2.76
N ASP A 175 1.13 -2.83 -3.84
CA ASP A 175 0.85 -3.35 -5.19
C ASP A 175 1.91 -4.40 -5.54
N GLU A 176 1.49 -5.68 -5.62
CA GLU A 176 2.30 -6.85 -5.93
C GLU A 176 3.61 -6.94 -5.11
N PRO A 177 3.56 -6.86 -3.77
CA PRO A 177 4.76 -6.70 -2.95
C PRO A 177 5.68 -7.93 -2.93
N THR A 178 5.23 -9.08 -3.42
CA THR A 178 6.00 -10.32 -3.51
C THR A 178 6.39 -10.67 -4.95
N ALA A 179 5.97 -9.87 -5.93
CA ALA A 179 6.30 -10.10 -7.33
C ALA A 179 7.82 -10.04 -7.55
N SER A 180 8.33 -10.93 -8.37
CA SER A 180 9.75 -11.03 -8.72
C SER A 180 10.69 -11.37 -7.55
N LEU A 181 10.16 -11.85 -6.43
CA LEU A 181 10.93 -12.38 -5.30
C LEU A 181 10.98 -13.91 -5.34
N ASP A 182 12.08 -14.47 -4.82
CA ASP A 182 12.11 -15.89 -4.49
C ASP A 182 11.16 -16.19 -3.31
N ARG A 183 10.85 -17.47 -3.11
CA ARG A 183 9.87 -17.91 -2.12
C ARG A 183 10.22 -17.50 -0.69
N GLU A 184 11.50 -17.48 -0.33
CA GLU A 184 11.93 -17.08 1.02
C GLU A 184 11.73 -15.60 1.26
N ASN A 185 12.14 -14.74 0.32
CA ASN A 185 11.93 -13.31 0.40
C ASN A 185 10.44 -12.95 0.34
N ALA A 186 9.64 -13.62 -0.50
CA ALA A 186 8.18 -13.44 -0.55
C ALA A 186 7.54 -13.73 0.81
N ARG A 187 7.93 -14.84 1.47
CA ARG A 187 7.45 -15.19 2.80
C ARG A 187 7.81 -14.14 3.85
N ARG A 188 9.05 -13.62 3.83
CA ARG A 188 9.48 -12.54 4.75
C ARG A 188 8.64 -11.28 4.59
N ILE A 189 8.31 -10.90 3.35
CA ILE A 189 7.42 -9.74 3.09
C ILE A 189 6.00 -10.00 3.59
N ALA A 190 5.45 -11.19 3.37
CA ALA A 190 4.13 -11.56 3.86
C ALA A 190 4.06 -11.53 5.40
N GLU A 191 5.06 -12.08 6.08
CA GLU A 191 5.20 -12.03 7.55
C GLU A 191 5.28 -10.58 8.05
N ALA A 192 6.06 -9.72 7.38
CA ALA A 192 6.18 -8.31 7.72
C ALA A 192 4.84 -7.57 7.58
N LEU A 193 4.08 -7.80 6.50
CA LEU A 193 2.73 -7.25 6.33
C LEU A 193 1.78 -7.73 7.45
N GLY A 194 1.88 -8.99 7.87
CA GLY A 194 1.15 -9.54 8.99
C GLY A 194 1.49 -8.83 10.32
N VAL A 195 2.77 -8.56 10.60
CA VAL A 195 3.20 -7.80 11.79
C VAL A 195 2.64 -6.37 11.75
N ILE A 196 2.73 -5.72 10.59
CA ILE A 196 2.19 -4.36 10.37
C ILE A 196 0.67 -4.35 10.63
N THR A 197 -0.05 -5.35 10.14
CA THR A 197 -1.49 -5.49 10.37
C THR A 197 -1.80 -5.62 11.87
N ARG A 198 -1.10 -6.50 12.59
CA ARG A 198 -1.27 -6.69 14.04
C ARG A 198 -0.94 -5.45 14.87
N SER A 199 -0.19 -4.48 14.33
CA SER A 199 0.03 -3.18 14.98
C SER A 199 -1.18 -2.23 14.86
N GLY A 200 -2.31 -2.68 14.31
CA GLY A 200 -3.56 -1.93 14.18
C GLY A 200 -3.69 -1.11 12.90
N LYS A 201 -2.77 -1.27 11.94
CA LYS A 201 -2.84 -0.57 10.65
C LYS A 201 -3.82 -1.25 9.70
N ILE A 202 -4.37 -0.47 8.77
CA ILE A 202 -5.07 -0.97 7.60
C ILE A 202 -4.03 -1.40 6.58
N VAL A 203 -4.07 -2.67 6.17
CA VAL A 203 -3.18 -3.18 5.12
C VAL A 203 -4.02 -3.67 3.95
N VAL A 204 -3.80 -3.11 2.77
CA VAL A 204 -4.44 -3.56 1.52
C VAL A 204 -3.34 -3.96 0.55
N THR A 205 -3.37 -5.20 0.09
CA THR A 205 -2.41 -5.70 -0.89
C THR A 205 -3.12 -6.17 -2.15
N VAL A 206 -2.55 -5.82 -3.30
CA VAL A 206 -2.86 -6.49 -4.57
C VAL A 206 -1.83 -7.58 -4.76
N THR A 207 -2.27 -8.79 -5.07
CA THR A 207 -1.35 -9.90 -5.29
C THR A 207 -1.94 -11.00 -6.16
N HIS A 208 -1.06 -11.70 -6.87
CA HIS A 208 -1.34 -13.00 -7.50
C HIS A 208 -0.69 -14.16 -6.73
N ASP A 209 0.02 -13.86 -5.64
CA ASP A 209 0.65 -14.83 -4.76
C ASP A 209 -0.40 -15.47 -3.84
N GLY A 210 -0.63 -16.77 -4.00
CA GLY A 210 -1.60 -17.53 -3.21
C GLY A 210 -1.22 -17.63 -1.73
N ASP A 211 0.07 -17.69 -1.40
CA ASP A 211 0.56 -17.79 -0.02
C ASP A 211 0.30 -16.48 0.74
N LEU A 212 0.50 -15.33 0.08
CA LEU A 212 0.16 -14.01 0.66
C LEU A 212 -1.36 -13.83 0.78
N ALA A 213 -2.13 -14.23 -0.25
CA ALA A 213 -3.59 -14.13 -0.21
C ALA A 213 -4.20 -15.01 0.89
N ALA A 214 -3.63 -16.21 1.14
CA ALA A 214 -4.07 -17.12 2.20
C ALA A 214 -3.84 -16.57 3.62
N GLN A 215 -2.89 -15.65 3.81
CA GLN A 215 -2.65 -14.97 5.09
C GLN A 215 -3.58 -13.77 5.34
N ALA A 216 -4.35 -13.34 4.33
CA ALA A 216 -5.23 -12.20 4.45
C ALA A 216 -6.50 -12.53 5.26
N ASP A 217 -6.96 -11.58 6.08
CA ASP A 217 -8.22 -11.67 6.81
C ASP A 217 -9.43 -11.62 5.85
N THR A 218 -9.27 -10.93 4.72
CA THR A 218 -10.30 -10.78 3.70
C THR A 218 -9.66 -10.88 2.31
N VAL A 219 -10.27 -11.69 1.45
CA VAL A 219 -9.87 -11.78 0.04
C VAL A 219 -11.01 -11.21 -0.82
N LEU A 220 -10.67 -10.23 -1.65
CA LEU A 220 -11.56 -9.62 -2.63
C LEU A 220 -11.08 -10.02 -4.03
N THR A 221 -11.98 -10.55 -4.84
CA THR A 221 -11.68 -10.86 -6.24
C THR A 221 -12.09 -9.71 -7.14
N MET A 222 -11.16 -9.24 -7.97
CA MET A 222 -11.41 -8.21 -8.96
C MET A 222 -11.46 -8.79 -10.37
N LYS A 223 -12.55 -8.52 -11.11
CA LYS A 223 -12.74 -8.95 -12.48
C LYS A 223 -13.43 -7.85 -13.29
N ALA A 224 -12.82 -7.47 -14.42
CA ALA A 224 -13.35 -6.46 -15.33
C ALA A 224 -13.82 -5.16 -14.61
N GLY A 225 -12.98 -4.64 -13.72
CA GLY A 225 -13.27 -3.40 -12.98
C GLY A 225 -14.22 -3.55 -11.78
N ARG A 226 -14.77 -4.73 -11.52
CA ARG A 226 -15.72 -4.98 -10.43
C ARG A 226 -15.12 -5.83 -9.33
N LEU A 227 -15.51 -5.57 -8.08
CA LEU A 227 -15.15 -6.37 -6.91
C LEU A 227 -16.26 -7.34 -6.54
N THR A 228 -15.87 -8.57 -6.23
CA THR A 228 -16.70 -9.55 -5.53
C THR A 228 -15.95 -10.04 -4.29
N ARG A 229 -16.66 -10.19 -3.16
CA ARG A 229 -16.08 -10.77 -1.95
C ARG A 229 -16.01 -12.28 -2.10
N THR A 230 -14.83 -12.87 -1.94
CA THR A 230 -14.64 -14.31 -2.18
C THR A 230 -14.59 -15.10 -0.87
N ALA A 231 -13.98 -14.58 0.19
CA ALA A 231 -13.91 -15.24 1.52
C ALA A 231 -13.54 -14.27 2.62
N THR A 232 -13.91 -14.58 3.86
CA THR A 232 -13.29 -14.07 5.09
C THR A 232 -12.77 -15.28 5.85
N ASN A 233 -11.51 -15.24 6.30
CA ASN A 233 -11.00 -16.26 7.23
C ASN A 233 -11.74 -16.27 8.59
N ALA A 234 -12.61 -15.27 8.82
CA ALA A 234 -13.49 -15.23 9.99
C ALA A 234 -14.72 -16.17 9.89
N ASP A 235 -15.00 -16.71 8.69
CA ASP A 235 -16.13 -17.63 8.44
C ASP A 235 -15.72 -19.11 8.49
N SER A 236 -14.46 -19.43 8.82
CA SER A 236 -14.04 -20.80 9.11
C SER A 236 -14.41 -21.11 10.57
N PRO A 237 -15.28 -22.11 10.83
CA PRO A 237 -15.56 -22.54 12.20
C PRO A 237 -14.31 -23.14 12.86
N PRO A 238 -14.25 -23.08 14.21
CA PRO A 238 -13.10 -23.54 15.00
C PRO A 238 -12.84 -25.06 14.84
#